data_364fdc665137c3e934da58d8b5aacae8
#
_entry.id   364fdc665137c3e934da58d8b5aacae8
#
_cell.length_a   1.000
_cell.length_b   1.000
_cell.length_c   1.000
_cell.angle_alpha   90.00
_cell.angle_beta   90.00
_cell.angle_gamma   90.00
#
_symmetry.space_group_name_H-M   'P 1'
#
loop_
_entity.id
_entity.type
_entity.pdbx_description
1 polymer ?
#
loop_
_entity_poly.entity_id
_entity_poly.type
_entity_poly.pdbx_seq_one_letter_code
_entity_poly.pdbx_strand_id
1 'polypeptide(L)'
;MAETEVRQEIVYAKTLDGWDLRLLHYLPQSGLVGRYPVILCHGLASNKNSCDFGDMGTQEWQRYSLAAFLTKESADGAPVFDVWVPELRGCGTPVFDPRLHPEKYRWCLDDYVDYDVPAIIGKVQQWYKEKNQPAPQVFWVGKSMGGMIAYAYGETAAGQRNLKGVVTLGSPVAFGKGDVFLEFITRMTPRKISVPIRVRELIGRSSELHDHFKGLGVNPTNIDPEVFRTYLQVGLCDVFSSKVLSQFSLFFKHADFCRYPRYPWMYDIFGRIPRVKQLVAPYSYKEHLHEFVAPLLAIAGGHDKLAPKQDVQYAFEHVGSSDKTYLEFSKEAGSRIDYGHLDLNLGMNAREDVYPKIKAWLDERSDIGSV
;
A
#
# COMPACT_ATOMS: atom_id res chain seq x y z
N MET A 1 -30.66 -11.03 10.98
CA MET A 1 -30.37 -9.66 11.43
C MET A 1 -30.02 -8.87 10.20
N ALA A 2 -30.67 -7.75 9.93
CA ALA A 2 -30.32 -6.89 8.79
C ALA A 2 -28.87 -6.45 8.98
N GLU A 3 -27.98 -6.76 8.01
CA GLU A 3 -26.62 -6.22 8.02
C GLU A 3 -26.73 -4.71 7.87
N THR A 4 -26.28 -3.98 8.86
CA THR A 4 -26.32 -2.54 8.91
C THR A 4 -25.41 -1.98 7.83
N GLU A 5 -25.97 -1.10 7.00
CA GLU A 5 -25.27 -0.47 5.87
C GLU A 5 -24.11 0.40 6.39
N VAL A 6 -22.90 0.15 5.92
CA VAL A 6 -21.72 0.94 6.31
C VAL A 6 -21.82 2.32 5.68
N ARG A 7 -21.86 3.36 6.49
CA ARG A 7 -21.95 4.74 6.00
C ARG A 7 -20.62 5.21 5.44
N GLN A 8 -20.62 5.73 4.22
CA GLN A 8 -19.45 6.20 3.51
C GLN A 8 -19.61 7.65 3.05
N GLU A 9 -18.51 8.40 3.04
CA GLU A 9 -18.44 9.71 2.38
C GLU A 9 -17.15 9.79 1.54
N ILE A 10 -17.20 10.60 0.47
CA ILE A 10 -16.05 10.88 -0.37
C ILE A 10 -15.52 12.27 0.00
N VAL A 11 -14.25 12.34 0.35
CA VAL A 11 -13.54 13.59 0.60
C VAL A 11 -12.31 13.69 -0.28
N TYR A 12 -11.79 14.90 -0.44
CA TYR A 12 -10.62 15.16 -1.28
C TYR A 12 -9.50 15.80 -0.45
N ALA A 13 -8.29 15.30 -0.63
CA ALA A 13 -7.06 15.85 -0.07
C ALA A 13 -6.26 16.51 -1.19
N LYS A 14 -5.90 17.79 -1.03
CA LYS A 14 -5.11 18.52 -2.01
C LYS A 14 -3.64 18.45 -1.67
N THR A 15 -2.82 17.98 -2.60
CA THR A 15 -1.37 17.96 -2.44
C THR A 15 -0.77 19.34 -2.71
N LEU A 16 0.43 19.60 -2.19
CA LEU A 16 1.15 20.87 -2.41
C LEU A 16 1.50 21.11 -3.88
N ASP A 17 1.66 20.06 -4.67
CA ASP A 17 1.95 20.13 -6.11
C ASP A 17 0.69 20.07 -6.99
N GLY A 18 -0.51 20.18 -6.38
CA GLY A 18 -1.77 20.48 -7.05
C GLY A 18 -2.64 19.29 -7.45
N TRP A 19 -2.36 18.07 -6.96
CA TRP A 19 -3.25 16.92 -7.14
C TRP A 19 -4.38 16.93 -6.12
N ASP A 20 -5.59 16.52 -6.54
CA ASP A 20 -6.69 16.22 -5.66
C ASP A 20 -6.79 14.70 -5.51
N LEU A 21 -6.52 14.20 -4.32
CA LEU A 21 -6.58 12.78 -4.00
C LEU A 21 -7.97 12.45 -3.45
N ARG A 22 -8.62 11.45 -4.02
CA ARG A 22 -9.90 10.97 -3.54
C ARG A 22 -9.68 10.04 -2.34
N LEU A 23 -10.38 10.28 -1.24
CA LEU A 23 -10.40 9.44 -0.06
C LEU A 23 -11.83 8.96 0.17
N LEU A 24 -12.01 7.66 0.31
CA LEU A 24 -13.24 7.08 0.79
C LEU A 24 -13.15 6.96 2.31
N HIS A 25 -14.08 7.58 3.01
CA HIS A 25 -14.12 7.60 4.46
C HIS A 25 -15.30 6.75 4.96
N TYR A 26 -15.00 5.74 5.73
CA TYR A 26 -15.94 4.82 6.35
C TYR A 26 -16.26 5.29 7.75
N LEU A 27 -17.46 5.77 7.95
CA LEU A 27 -17.92 6.29 9.25
C LEU A 27 -18.43 5.15 10.14
N PRO A 28 -18.02 5.08 11.41
CA PRO A 28 -18.61 4.17 12.37
C PRO A 28 -20.11 4.41 12.53
N GLN A 29 -20.87 3.32 12.69
CA GLN A 29 -22.34 3.42 12.80
C GLN A 29 -22.81 4.11 14.08
N SER A 30 -22.06 3.94 15.16
CA SER A 30 -22.33 4.58 16.45
C SER A 30 -22.24 6.10 16.43
N GLY A 31 -21.75 6.70 15.32
CA GLY A 31 -21.45 8.14 15.28
C GLY A 31 -20.31 8.56 16.19
N LEU A 32 -19.74 7.63 16.94
CA LEU A 32 -18.55 7.86 17.74
C LEU A 32 -17.35 7.90 16.80
N VAL A 33 -16.59 8.96 16.88
CA VAL A 33 -15.29 9.04 16.21
C VAL A 33 -14.39 7.99 16.83
N GLY A 34 -13.89 7.05 16.04
CA GLY A 34 -12.90 6.09 16.48
C GLY A 34 -11.70 6.81 17.10
N ARG A 35 -11.08 6.23 18.13
CA ARG A 35 -9.97 6.91 18.83
C ARG A 35 -8.80 7.23 17.93
N TYR A 36 -8.53 6.34 16.95
CA TYR A 36 -7.48 6.52 15.96
C TYR A 36 -7.99 6.19 14.56
N PRO A 37 -7.76 7.06 13.58
CA PRO A 37 -8.05 6.74 12.19
C PRO A 37 -7.08 5.69 11.65
N VAL A 38 -7.60 4.81 10.79
CA VAL A 38 -6.84 3.81 10.05
C VAL A 38 -6.86 4.16 8.57
N ILE A 39 -5.70 4.38 7.98
CA ILE A 39 -5.53 4.64 6.55
C ILE A 39 -5.13 3.34 5.85
N LEU A 40 -5.91 2.91 4.85
CA LEU A 40 -5.63 1.72 4.04
C LEU A 40 -5.08 2.14 2.68
N CYS A 41 -3.77 1.98 2.47
CA CYS A 41 -3.10 2.41 1.26
C CYS A 41 -2.81 1.25 0.31
N HIS A 42 -3.25 1.40 -0.94
CA HIS A 42 -3.05 0.41 -1.99
C HIS A 42 -1.61 0.33 -2.53
N GLY A 43 -1.34 -0.71 -3.32
CA GLY A 43 -0.03 -0.98 -3.91
C GLY A 43 0.22 -0.34 -5.27
N LEU A 44 1.33 -0.77 -5.89
CA LEU A 44 1.77 -0.37 -7.23
C LEU A 44 0.71 -0.68 -8.27
N ALA A 45 0.42 0.31 -9.13
CA ALA A 45 -0.52 0.18 -10.24
C ALA A 45 -1.94 -0.27 -9.85
N SER A 46 -2.28 -0.20 -8.56
CA SER A 46 -3.56 -0.56 -7.99
C SER A 46 -4.36 0.67 -7.58
N ASN A 47 -5.56 0.49 -7.06
CA ASN A 47 -6.40 1.52 -6.49
C ASN A 47 -7.05 1.04 -5.18
N LYS A 48 -8.01 1.81 -4.63
CA LYS A 48 -8.70 1.52 -3.38
C LYS A 48 -9.28 0.09 -3.31
N ASN A 49 -9.70 -0.47 -4.44
CA ASN A 49 -10.34 -1.79 -4.47
C ASN A 49 -9.42 -2.95 -4.06
N SER A 50 -8.14 -2.73 -3.92
CA SER A 50 -7.24 -3.72 -3.29
C SER A 50 -7.45 -3.86 -1.78
N CYS A 51 -7.98 -2.83 -1.13
CA CYS A 51 -8.26 -2.80 0.31
C CYS A 51 -9.76 -2.75 0.62
N ASP A 52 -10.56 -2.41 -0.40
CA ASP A 52 -11.98 -2.14 -0.30
C ASP A 52 -12.73 -2.57 -1.55
N PHE A 53 -13.23 -3.78 -1.53
CA PHE A 53 -14.13 -4.29 -2.56
C PHE A 53 -15.61 -3.92 -2.29
N GLY A 54 -15.89 -3.16 -1.22
CA GLY A 54 -17.23 -2.95 -0.69
C GLY A 54 -18.18 -2.15 -1.57
N ASP A 55 -17.68 -1.29 -2.48
CA ASP A 55 -18.53 -0.49 -3.37
C ASP A 55 -19.00 -1.24 -4.63
N MET A 56 -18.67 -2.52 -4.75
CA MET A 56 -19.14 -3.37 -5.83
C MET A 56 -20.61 -3.81 -5.69
N GLY A 57 -21.34 -3.28 -4.70
CA GLY A 57 -22.81 -3.28 -4.62
C GLY A 57 -23.46 -4.58 -4.14
N THR A 58 -22.68 -5.59 -3.75
CA THR A 58 -23.21 -6.84 -3.19
C THR A 58 -22.58 -7.19 -1.85
N GLN A 59 -23.35 -7.84 -0.95
CA GLN A 59 -22.86 -8.31 0.35
C GLN A 59 -21.69 -9.30 0.21
N GLU A 60 -21.67 -10.06 -0.85
CA GLU A 60 -20.61 -11.02 -1.13
C GLU A 60 -19.24 -10.34 -1.28
N TRP A 61 -19.20 -9.16 -1.92
CA TRP A 61 -17.95 -8.40 -2.11
C TRP A 61 -17.42 -7.76 -0.83
N GLN A 62 -18.27 -7.47 0.15
CA GLN A 62 -17.85 -6.98 1.48
C GLN A 62 -16.97 -7.99 2.21
N ARG A 63 -17.06 -9.27 1.85
CA ARG A 63 -16.17 -10.32 2.37
C ARG A 63 -14.70 -10.02 2.07
N TYR A 64 -14.42 -9.38 0.95
CA TYR A 64 -13.07 -9.04 0.48
C TYR A 64 -12.68 -7.59 0.78
N SER A 65 -13.40 -6.91 1.65
CA SER A 65 -13.10 -5.53 2.08
C SER A 65 -12.54 -5.51 3.50
N LEU A 66 -11.25 -5.21 3.61
CA LEU A 66 -10.63 -4.94 4.90
C LEU A 66 -11.22 -3.68 5.54
N ALA A 67 -11.57 -2.66 4.72
CA ALA A 67 -12.23 -1.44 5.19
C ALA A 67 -13.56 -1.76 5.87
N ALA A 68 -14.43 -2.53 5.22
CA ALA A 68 -15.70 -2.94 5.80
C ALA A 68 -15.51 -3.82 7.05
N PHE A 69 -14.48 -4.67 7.09
CA PHE A 69 -14.18 -5.50 8.25
C PHE A 69 -13.78 -4.66 9.47
N LEU A 70 -12.90 -3.68 9.29
CA LEU A 70 -12.42 -2.83 10.38
C LEU A 70 -13.48 -1.82 10.87
N THR A 71 -14.47 -1.51 10.04
CA THR A 71 -15.55 -0.55 10.38
C THR A 71 -16.73 -1.24 11.06
N LYS A 72 -16.88 -2.57 10.94
CA LYS A 72 -17.99 -3.29 11.59
C LYS A 72 -17.84 -3.29 13.11
N GLU A 73 -18.89 -2.90 13.80
CA GLU A 73 -18.99 -3.04 15.25
C GLU A 73 -18.92 -4.52 15.63
N SER A 74 -18.15 -4.84 16.65
CA SER A 74 -18.22 -6.16 17.26
C SER A 74 -19.54 -6.30 18.03
N ALA A 75 -20.01 -7.54 18.17
CA ALA A 75 -21.29 -7.85 18.85
C ALA A 75 -21.34 -7.37 20.31
N ASP A 76 -20.20 -7.10 20.92
CA ASP A 76 -20.01 -6.59 22.28
C ASP A 76 -19.84 -5.06 22.36
N GLY A 77 -20.06 -4.33 21.25
CA GLY A 77 -19.95 -2.88 21.20
C GLY A 77 -18.51 -2.34 21.29
N ALA A 78 -17.51 -3.20 21.02
CA ALA A 78 -16.12 -2.78 21.02
C ALA A 78 -15.88 -1.67 19.95
N PRO A 79 -14.95 -0.73 20.22
CA PRO A 79 -14.73 0.42 19.37
C PRO A 79 -14.36 0.03 17.94
N VAL A 80 -15.01 0.69 17.01
CA VAL A 80 -14.80 0.56 15.57
C VAL A 80 -13.73 1.52 15.14
N PHE A 81 -12.94 1.15 14.15
CA PHE A 81 -11.96 2.05 13.58
C PHE A 81 -12.62 3.04 12.62
N ASP A 82 -12.12 4.27 12.63
CA ASP A 82 -12.43 5.30 11.65
C ASP A 82 -11.52 5.06 10.42
N VAL A 83 -12.08 4.48 9.35
CA VAL A 83 -11.30 3.94 8.24
C VAL A 83 -11.31 4.86 7.03
N TRP A 84 -10.13 5.15 6.51
CA TRP A 84 -9.87 6.00 5.36
C TRP A 84 -9.15 5.23 4.26
N VAL A 85 -9.72 5.21 3.06
CA VAL A 85 -9.14 4.52 1.92
C VAL A 85 -8.80 5.54 0.83
N PRO A 86 -7.55 6.02 0.79
CA PRO A 86 -7.10 6.95 -0.24
C PRO A 86 -6.86 6.26 -1.58
N GLU A 87 -7.04 7.04 -2.63
CA GLU A 87 -6.47 6.77 -3.94
C GLU A 87 -5.28 7.70 -4.17
N LEU A 88 -4.10 7.10 -4.36
CA LEU A 88 -2.88 7.84 -4.67
C LEU A 88 -3.02 8.54 -6.03
N ARG A 89 -2.18 9.58 -6.28
CA ARG A 89 -2.21 10.33 -7.53
C ARG A 89 -2.24 9.44 -8.78
N GLY A 90 -3.03 9.82 -9.76
CA GLY A 90 -3.25 9.04 -10.98
C GLY A 90 -4.29 7.93 -10.88
N CYS A 91 -4.77 7.61 -9.68
CA CYS A 91 -5.86 6.66 -9.44
C CYS A 91 -7.19 7.41 -9.24
N GLY A 92 -8.31 6.71 -9.42
CA GLY A 92 -9.62 7.32 -9.34
C GLY A 92 -9.90 8.27 -10.52
N THR A 93 -10.65 9.35 -10.28
CA THR A 93 -10.90 10.37 -11.32
C THR A 93 -9.69 11.30 -11.42
N PRO A 94 -8.87 11.22 -12.47
CA PRO A 94 -7.69 12.05 -12.57
C PRO A 94 -8.05 13.53 -12.73
N VAL A 95 -7.46 14.38 -11.90
CA VAL A 95 -7.59 15.85 -11.99
C VAL A 95 -7.00 16.38 -13.30
N PHE A 96 -5.99 15.70 -13.83
CA PHE A 96 -5.34 16.06 -15.09
C PHE A 96 -5.58 14.98 -16.14
N ASP A 97 -6.19 15.33 -17.28
CA ASP A 97 -6.26 14.42 -18.43
C ASP A 97 -4.83 14.14 -18.94
N PRO A 98 -4.38 12.87 -18.95
CA PRO A 98 -3.03 12.51 -19.37
C PRO A 98 -2.73 12.83 -20.85
N ARG A 99 -3.74 13.05 -21.68
CA ARG A 99 -3.59 13.45 -23.08
C ARG A 99 -3.31 14.95 -23.21
N LEU A 100 -3.87 15.76 -22.29
CA LEU A 100 -3.71 17.21 -22.28
C LEU A 100 -2.54 17.65 -21.39
N HIS A 101 -2.23 16.88 -20.35
CA HIS A 101 -1.23 17.18 -19.33
C HIS A 101 -0.24 16.03 -19.11
N PRO A 102 0.43 15.51 -20.16
CA PRO A 102 1.36 14.38 -19.99
C PRO A 102 2.56 14.72 -19.09
N GLU A 103 2.92 16.01 -18.97
CA GLU A 103 3.97 16.49 -18.09
C GLU A 103 3.66 16.28 -16.61
N LYS A 104 2.38 16.17 -16.22
CA LYS A 104 1.95 15.87 -14.87
C LYS A 104 2.21 14.39 -14.49
N TYR A 105 2.34 13.49 -15.46
CA TYR A 105 2.54 12.06 -15.25
C TYR A 105 4.02 11.68 -15.17
N ARG A 106 4.79 12.44 -14.39
CA ARG A 106 6.24 12.24 -14.19
C ARG A 106 6.61 12.01 -12.73
N TRP A 107 5.66 11.66 -11.91
CA TRP A 107 5.93 11.36 -10.49
C TRP A 107 6.64 10.02 -10.35
N CYS A 108 7.38 9.88 -9.25
CA CYS A 108 8.01 8.66 -8.78
C CYS A 108 7.49 8.28 -7.38
N LEU A 109 8.03 7.27 -6.74
CA LEU A 109 7.62 6.86 -5.40
C LEU A 109 7.82 7.98 -4.37
N ASP A 110 8.87 8.78 -4.54
CA ASP A 110 9.16 9.88 -3.62
C ASP A 110 8.05 10.93 -3.58
N ASP A 111 7.37 11.15 -4.72
CA ASP A 111 6.25 12.10 -4.78
C ASP A 111 5.05 11.63 -3.94
N TYR A 112 4.85 10.32 -3.81
CA TYR A 112 3.85 9.79 -2.86
C TYR A 112 4.26 10.07 -1.42
N VAL A 113 5.54 9.88 -1.09
CA VAL A 113 6.08 10.12 0.26
C VAL A 113 6.05 11.60 0.63
N ASP A 114 6.48 12.46 -0.30
CA ASP A 114 6.68 13.89 -0.04
C ASP A 114 5.39 14.71 -0.14
N TYR A 115 4.39 14.28 -0.93
CA TYR A 115 3.18 15.05 -1.20
C TYR A 115 1.88 14.31 -0.87
N ASP A 116 1.71 13.04 -1.30
CA ASP A 116 0.43 12.34 -1.12
C ASP A 116 0.20 11.98 0.35
N VAL A 117 1.16 11.36 1.01
CA VAL A 117 1.03 10.96 2.42
C VAL A 117 0.76 12.16 3.32
N PRO A 118 1.52 13.29 3.24
CA PRO A 118 1.21 14.48 4.02
C PRO A 118 -0.18 15.06 3.74
N ALA A 119 -0.63 15.06 2.49
CA ALA A 119 -1.96 15.55 2.13
C ALA A 119 -3.08 14.66 2.71
N ILE A 120 -2.92 13.33 2.61
CA ILE A 120 -3.87 12.35 3.15
C ILE A 120 -3.96 12.50 4.67
N ILE A 121 -2.84 12.46 5.40
CA ILE A 121 -2.81 12.59 6.86
C ILE A 121 -3.34 13.96 7.29
N GLY A 122 -2.93 15.02 6.60
CA GLY A 122 -3.41 16.39 6.87
C GLY A 122 -4.92 16.51 6.71
N LYS A 123 -5.52 15.85 5.70
CA LYS A 123 -6.98 15.83 5.50
C LYS A 123 -7.71 15.09 6.61
N VAL A 124 -7.19 13.93 7.03
CA VAL A 124 -7.72 13.20 8.19
C VAL A 124 -7.68 14.08 9.44
N GLN A 125 -6.53 14.66 9.74
CA GLN A 125 -6.36 15.53 10.92
C GLN A 125 -7.25 16.78 10.87
N GLN A 126 -7.45 17.36 9.67
CA GLN A 126 -8.38 18.47 9.47
C GLN A 126 -9.82 18.07 9.79
N TRP A 127 -10.25 16.90 9.33
CA TRP A 127 -11.61 16.39 9.61
C TRP A 127 -11.89 16.25 11.10
N TYR A 128 -10.91 15.78 11.90
CA TYR A 128 -11.03 15.72 13.36
C TYR A 128 -11.11 17.11 13.99
N LYS A 129 -10.30 18.07 13.53
CA LYS A 129 -10.34 19.47 14.01
C LYS A 129 -11.70 20.12 13.71
N GLU A 130 -12.30 19.86 12.56
CA GLU A 130 -13.64 20.37 12.21
C GLU A 130 -14.74 19.82 13.12
N LYS A 131 -14.48 18.71 13.80
CA LYS A 131 -15.34 18.10 14.83
C LYS A 131 -14.96 18.50 16.26
N ASN A 132 -14.14 19.54 16.43
CA ASN A 132 -13.60 20.00 17.71
C ASN A 132 -12.82 18.91 18.48
N GLN A 133 -12.14 18.01 17.76
CA GLN A 133 -11.28 16.98 18.33
C GLN A 133 -9.80 17.28 18.05
N PRO A 134 -8.88 16.83 18.92
CA PRO A 134 -7.45 17.00 18.68
C PRO A 134 -7.06 16.23 17.39
N ALA A 135 -6.07 16.75 16.68
CA ALA A 135 -5.52 16.09 15.50
C ALA A 135 -4.83 14.77 15.92
N PRO A 136 -5.34 13.61 15.48
CA PRO A 136 -4.83 12.32 15.92
C PRO A 136 -3.53 11.95 15.19
N GLN A 137 -2.75 11.05 15.81
CA GLN A 137 -1.89 10.15 15.05
C GLN A 137 -2.74 9.16 14.26
N VAL A 138 -2.19 8.58 13.20
CA VAL A 138 -2.90 7.65 12.33
C VAL A 138 -2.24 6.28 12.34
N PHE A 139 -3.02 5.22 12.25
CA PHE A 139 -2.54 3.93 11.80
C PHE A 139 -2.47 3.91 10.27
N TRP A 140 -1.40 3.32 9.75
CA TRP A 140 -1.24 3.13 8.31
C TRP A 140 -1.15 1.63 7.99
N VAL A 141 -2.09 1.13 7.20
CA VAL A 141 -2.08 -0.24 6.69
C VAL A 141 -1.74 -0.17 5.20
N GLY A 142 -0.52 -0.52 4.85
CA GLY A 142 0.00 -0.41 3.50
C GLY A 142 0.13 -1.76 2.81
N LYS A 143 -0.47 -1.87 1.63
CA LYS A 143 -0.30 -3.04 0.76
C LYS A 143 0.85 -2.81 -0.21
N SER A 144 1.84 -3.74 -0.26
CA SER A 144 2.91 -3.69 -1.26
C SER A 144 3.63 -2.32 -1.27
N MET A 145 3.60 -1.58 -2.38
CA MET A 145 4.13 -0.21 -2.45
C MET A 145 3.52 0.72 -1.39
N GLY A 146 2.27 0.53 -0.98
CA GLY A 146 1.66 1.33 0.09
C GLY A 146 2.36 1.18 1.44
N GLY A 147 2.93 0.01 1.73
CA GLY A 147 3.78 -0.20 2.91
C GLY A 147 5.20 0.31 2.71
N MET A 148 5.76 0.21 1.48
CA MET A 148 7.06 0.82 1.17
C MET A 148 7.02 2.34 1.37
N ILE A 149 5.94 3.00 0.94
CA ILE A 149 5.69 4.43 1.19
C ILE A 149 5.66 4.72 2.69
N ALA A 150 5.02 3.85 3.50
CA ALA A 150 4.98 4.02 4.94
C ALA A 150 6.37 3.88 5.60
N TYR A 151 7.20 2.97 5.14
CA TYR A 151 8.59 2.88 5.61
C TYR A 151 9.35 4.17 5.31
N ALA A 152 9.36 4.62 4.05
CA ALA A 152 10.05 5.83 3.63
C ALA A 152 9.53 7.09 4.35
N TYR A 153 8.21 7.22 4.56
CA TYR A 153 7.65 8.33 5.32
C TYR A 153 7.98 8.26 6.80
N GLY A 154 7.95 7.06 7.39
CA GLY A 154 8.22 6.82 8.80
C GLY A 154 9.66 7.14 9.25
N GLU A 155 10.64 7.16 8.30
CA GLU A 155 12.02 7.63 8.55
C GLU A 155 12.07 9.14 8.76
N THR A 156 11.07 9.89 8.30
CA THR A 156 11.03 11.35 8.43
C THR A 156 10.55 11.79 9.83
N ALA A 157 10.99 12.97 10.27
CA ALA A 157 10.48 13.58 11.51
C ALA A 157 8.95 13.78 11.50
N ALA A 158 8.33 13.99 10.32
CA ALA A 158 6.89 14.09 10.19
C ALA A 158 6.23 12.72 10.38
N GLY A 159 6.80 11.67 9.79
CA GLY A 159 6.32 10.29 9.95
C GLY A 159 6.37 9.83 11.40
N GLN A 160 7.48 10.08 12.10
CA GLN A 160 7.62 9.74 13.51
C GLN A 160 6.59 10.44 14.42
N ARG A 161 6.16 11.65 14.06
CA ARG A 161 5.11 12.37 14.80
C ARG A 161 3.69 11.91 14.46
N ASN A 162 3.45 11.55 13.21
CA ASN A 162 2.10 11.33 12.70
C ASN A 162 1.65 9.88 12.73
N LEU A 163 2.59 8.92 12.68
CA LEU A 163 2.25 7.49 12.67
C LEU A 163 2.10 6.95 14.08
N LYS A 164 0.92 6.44 14.42
CA LYS A 164 0.63 5.69 15.66
C LYS A 164 1.19 4.28 15.57
N GLY A 165 1.14 3.69 14.37
CA GLY A 165 1.67 2.39 14.03
C GLY A 165 1.45 2.06 12.57
N VAL A 166 2.18 1.09 12.05
CA VAL A 166 2.17 0.69 10.65
C VAL A 166 1.96 -0.82 10.53
N VAL A 167 1.02 -1.21 9.66
CA VAL A 167 0.87 -2.59 9.20
C VAL A 167 1.26 -2.66 7.74
N THR A 168 2.11 -3.59 7.35
CA THR A 168 2.48 -3.80 5.97
C THR A 168 2.11 -5.20 5.50
N LEU A 169 1.53 -5.31 4.31
CA LEU A 169 1.14 -6.58 3.69
C LEU A 169 1.92 -6.78 2.38
N GLY A 170 2.86 -7.73 2.39
CA GLY A 170 3.69 -8.02 1.22
C GLY A 170 4.46 -6.79 0.73
N SER A 171 5.14 -6.07 1.61
CA SER A 171 5.85 -4.82 1.30
C SER A 171 7.36 -5.02 1.40
N PRO A 172 8.05 -5.23 0.26
CA PRO A 172 9.49 -5.51 0.26
C PRO A 172 10.29 -4.21 0.43
N VAL A 173 11.44 -4.27 1.05
CA VAL A 173 12.46 -3.20 1.10
C VAL A 173 13.85 -3.69 0.71
N ALA A 174 14.03 -5.00 0.63
CA ALA A 174 15.16 -5.65 -0.02
C ALA A 174 14.70 -6.17 -1.39
N PHE A 175 15.60 -6.21 -2.33
CA PHE A 175 15.31 -6.62 -3.71
C PHE A 175 16.38 -7.60 -4.15
N GLY A 176 16.05 -8.90 -4.11
CA GLY A 176 16.97 -9.99 -4.47
C GLY A 176 17.43 -9.92 -5.93
N LYS A 177 18.57 -10.54 -6.24
CA LYS A 177 19.03 -10.67 -7.63
C LYS A 177 18.29 -11.80 -8.34
N GLY A 178 17.85 -11.57 -9.58
CA GLY A 178 17.22 -12.59 -10.42
C GLY A 178 15.71 -12.71 -10.24
N ASP A 179 15.07 -11.66 -9.77
CA ASP A 179 13.65 -11.64 -9.45
C ASP A 179 12.76 -11.62 -10.71
N VAL A 180 11.77 -12.50 -10.76
CA VAL A 180 10.79 -12.62 -11.87
C VAL A 180 9.95 -11.34 -11.99
N PHE A 181 9.81 -10.59 -10.90
CA PHE A 181 9.13 -9.30 -10.89
C PHE A 181 9.92 -8.22 -11.64
N LEU A 182 11.26 -8.26 -11.58
CA LEU A 182 12.12 -7.36 -12.37
C LEU A 182 11.87 -7.54 -13.88
N GLU A 183 11.74 -8.78 -14.35
CA GLU A 183 11.45 -9.05 -15.76
C GLU A 183 10.09 -8.48 -16.16
N PHE A 184 9.07 -8.65 -15.33
CA PHE A 184 7.75 -8.06 -15.54
C PHE A 184 7.81 -6.52 -15.61
N ILE A 185 8.46 -5.86 -14.65
CA ILE A 185 8.58 -4.40 -14.62
C ILE A 185 9.41 -3.87 -15.78
N THR A 186 10.52 -4.52 -16.13
CA THR A 186 11.36 -4.08 -17.25
C THR A 186 10.67 -4.22 -18.59
N ARG A 187 9.81 -5.22 -18.77
CA ARG A 187 8.97 -5.37 -19.97
C ARG A 187 7.92 -4.26 -20.09
N MET A 188 7.39 -3.78 -18.94
CA MET A 188 6.39 -2.71 -18.89
C MET A 188 7.00 -1.31 -18.98
N THR A 189 8.31 -1.13 -18.78
CA THR A 189 8.92 0.20 -18.67
C THR A 189 9.39 0.72 -20.03
N PRO A 190 8.86 1.85 -20.53
CA PRO A 190 9.41 2.54 -21.69
C PRO A 190 10.83 3.02 -21.38
N ARG A 191 11.81 2.60 -22.18
CA ARG A 191 13.24 2.72 -21.84
C ARG A 191 13.83 4.13 -21.76
N LYS A 192 13.14 5.20 -22.12
CA LYS A 192 13.73 6.56 -22.16
C LYS A 192 12.79 7.73 -21.87
N ILE A 193 11.49 7.53 -21.72
CA ILE A 193 10.52 8.62 -21.64
C ILE A 193 9.55 8.36 -20.48
N SER A 194 9.37 9.34 -19.57
CA SER A 194 8.29 9.30 -18.58
C SER A 194 6.97 9.58 -19.29
N VAL A 195 6.12 8.57 -19.36
CA VAL A 195 4.81 8.63 -20.02
C VAL A 195 3.70 8.09 -19.11
N PRO A 196 2.48 8.56 -19.27
CA PRO A 196 1.33 7.92 -18.65
C PRO A 196 1.12 6.52 -19.22
N ILE A 197 0.98 5.52 -18.33
CA ILE A 197 0.70 4.12 -18.70
C ILE A 197 -0.73 3.79 -18.29
N ARG A 198 -1.53 3.29 -19.23
CA ARG A 198 -2.88 2.79 -18.97
C ARG A 198 -2.81 1.32 -18.59
N VAL A 199 -2.62 1.05 -17.30
CA VAL A 199 -2.33 -0.29 -16.77
C VAL A 199 -3.47 -1.27 -17.07
N ARG A 200 -4.71 -0.85 -16.84
CA ARG A 200 -5.90 -1.69 -17.08
C ARG A 200 -6.02 -2.11 -18.54
N GLU A 201 -5.81 -1.18 -19.47
CA GLU A 201 -5.83 -1.47 -20.90
C GLU A 201 -4.67 -2.40 -21.31
N LEU A 202 -3.49 -2.18 -20.73
CA LEU A 202 -2.30 -2.98 -21.05
C LEU A 202 -2.46 -4.44 -20.61
N ILE A 203 -2.89 -4.66 -19.38
CA ILE A 203 -3.12 -6.02 -18.85
C ILE A 203 -4.31 -6.67 -19.54
N GLY A 204 -5.39 -5.93 -19.78
CA GLY A 204 -6.59 -6.46 -20.46
C GLY A 204 -6.38 -6.86 -21.93
N ARG A 205 -5.36 -6.29 -22.59
CA ARG A 205 -5.04 -6.60 -24.02
C ARG A 205 -4.00 -7.70 -24.20
N SER A 206 -3.28 -8.08 -23.14
CA SER A 206 -2.19 -9.06 -23.22
C SER A 206 -2.49 -10.26 -22.32
N SER A 207 -2.83 -11.39 -22.93
CA SER A 207 -2.97 -12.66 -22.20
C SER A 207 -1.67 -13.07 -21.50
N GLU A 208 -0.52 -12.82 -22.12
CA GLU A 208 0.79 -13.11 -21.53
C GLU A 208 1.04 -12.31 -20.25
N LEU A 209 0.71 -11.00 -20.23
CA LEU A 209 0.82 -10.18 -19.02
C LEU A 209 -0.18 -10.60 -17.96
N HIS A 210 -1.39 -10.97 -18.34
CA HIS A 210 -2.41 -11.48 -17.42
C HIS A 210 -1.93 -12.77 -16.74
N ASP A 211 -1.46 -13.76 -17.52
CA ASP A 211 -1.00 -15.04 -16.99
C ASP A 211 0.26 -14.88 -16.14
N HIS A 212 1.15 -13.97 -16.53
CA HIS A 212 2.35 -13.65 -15.77
C HIS A 212 1.99 -13.01 -14.42
N PHE A 213 1.09 -12.03 -14.41
CA PHE A 213 0.60 -11.40 -13.17
C PHE A 213 -0.10 -12.41 -12.26
N LYS A 214 -0.92 -13.30 -12.83
CA LYS A 214 -1.53 -14.40 -12.10
C LYS A 214 -0.50 -15.33 -11.49
N GLY A 215 0.53 -15.71 -12.24
CA GLY A 215 1.59 -16.63 -11.79
C GLY A 215 2.48 -16.07 -10.67
N LEU A 216 2.58 -14.72 -10.56
CA LEU A 216 3.38 -14.03 -9.55
C LEU A 216 2.58 -13.57 -8.35
N GLY A 217 1.36 -13.09 -8.58
CA GLY A 217 0.59 -12.32 -7.62
C GLY A 217 -0.39 -13.13 -6.78
N VAL A 218 -0.72 -14.37 -7.16
CA VAL A 218 -1.74 -15.14 -6.45
C VAL A 218 -1.35 -16.60 -6.25
N ASN A 219 -1.86 -17.20 -5.18
CA ASN A 219 -1.97 -18.64 -5.07
C ASN A 219 -3.31 -19.08 -5.70
N PRO A 220 -3.32 -19.83 -6.82
CA PRO A 220 -4.55 -20.22 -7.50
C PRO A 220 -5.53 -21.01 -6.64
N THR A 221 -5.07 -21.61 -5.53
CA THR A 221 -5.91 -22.39 -4.61
C THR A 221 -6.49 -21.54 -3.47
N ASN A 222 -6.13 -20.25 -3.39
CA ASN A 222 -6.60 -19.32 -2.36
C ASN A 222 -7.25 -18.05 -2.89
N ILE A 223 -7.41 -17.92 -4.19
CA ILE A 223 -8.13 -16.81 -4.82
C ILE A 223 -9.34 -17.32 -5.58
N ASP A 224 -10.49 -16.67 -5.38
CA ASP A 224 -11.66 -16.91 -6.22
C ASP A 224 -11.38 -16.39 -7.64
N PRO A 225 -11.56 -17.20 -8.69
CA PRO A 225 -11.31 -16.76 -10.07
C PRO A 225 -12.15 -15.56 -10.50
N GLU A 226 -13.37 -15.41 -9.97
CA GLU A 226 -14.23 -14.26 -10.26
C GLU A 226 -13.74 -13.00 -9.57
N VAL A 227 -13.32 -13.10 -8.30
CA VAL A 227 -12.69 -12.01 -7.56
C VAL A 227 -11.43 -11.54 -8.27
N PHE A 228 -10.57 -12.46 -8.71
CA PHE A 228 -9.37 -12.12 -9.45
C PHE A 228 -9.69 -11.42 -10.77
N ARG A 229 -10.63 -11.95 -11.58
CA ARG A 229 -11.07 -11.34 -12.84
C ARG A 229 -11.62 -9.93 -12.61
N THR A 230 -12.47 -9.77 -11.61
CA THR A 230 -13.07 -8.47 -11.26
C THR A 230 -12.00 -7.49 -10.77
N TYR A 231 -11.04 -7.96 -9.96
CA TYR A 231 -9.92 -7.12 -9.54
C TYR A 231 -9.12 -6.57 -10.73
N LEU A 232 -8.85 -7.37 -11.75
CA LEU A 232 -8.18 -6.89 -12.96
C LEU A 232 -8.99 -5.82 -13.73
N GLN A 233 -10.32 -5.85 -13.61
CA GLN A 233 -11.19 -4.87 -14.26
C GLN A 233 -11.30 -3.55 -13.47
N VAL A 234 -11.37 -3.61 -12.14
CA VAL A 234 -11.68 -2.44 -11.30
C VAL A 234 -10.60 -2.10 -10.27
N GLY A 235 -9.74 -3.05 -9.91
CA GLY A 235 -8.70 -2.90 -8.88
C GLY A 235 -7.37 -2.32 -9.38
N LEU A 236 -7.23 -2.15 -10.69
CA LEU A 236 -6.05 -1.56 -11.30
C LEU A 236 -6.24 -0.05 -11.53
N CYS A 237 -5.17 0.70 -11.39
CA CYS A 237 -5.11 2.13 -11.68
C CYS A 237 -5.40 2.40 -13.16
N ASP A 238 -6.15 3.46 -13.47
CA ASP A 238 -6.44 3.82 -14.86
C ASP A 238 -5.19 4.33 -15.57
N VAL A 239 -4.50 5.28 -14.94
CA VAL A 239 -3.30 5.89 -15.49
C VAL A 239 -2.22 6.00 -14.43
N PHE A 240 -1.02 5.66 -14.81
CA PHE A 240 0.11 5.50 -13.92
C PHE A 240 1.39 6.10 -14.53
N SER A 241 2.29 6.64 -13.71
CA SER A 241 3.56 7.19 -14.19
C SER A 241 4.59 6.09 -14.44
N SER A 242 5.12 6.01 -15.65
CA SER A 242 6.21 5.09 -15.98
C SER A 242 7.49 5.35 -15.18
N LYS A 243 7.66 6.55 -14.61
CA LYS A 243 8.81 6.88 -13.78
C LYS A 243 8.84 6.09 -12.47
N VAL A 244 7.67 5.73 -11.90
CA VAL A 244 7.60 4.82 -10.76
C VAL A 244 8.14 3.44 -11.13
N LEU A 245 7.75 2.88 -12.30
CA LEU A 245 8.30 1.61 -12.77
C LEU A 245 9.81 1.69 -13.01
N SER A 246 10.27 2.82 -13.54
CA SER A 246 11.70 3.08 -13.73
C SER A 246 12.45 3.08 -12.39
N GLN A 247 11.85 3.64 -11.32
CA GLN A 247 12.42 3.61 -9.98
C GLN A 247 12.47 2.18 -9.42
N PHE A 248 11.40 1.40 -9.57
CA PHE A 248 11.41 0.00 -9.18
C PHE A 248 12.47 -0.81 -9.93
N SER A 249 12.65 -0.55 -11.23
CA SER A 249 13.73 -1.17 -12.02
C SER A 249 15.12 -0.87 -11.42
N LEU A 250 15.34 0.35 -10.91
CA LEU A 250 16.59 0.70 -10.20
C LEU A 250 16.71 -0.05 -8.87
N PHE A 251 15.62 -0.24 -8.12
CA PHE A 251 15.64 -1.01 -6.87
C PHE A 251 16.16 -2.41 -7.10
N PHE A 252 15.61 -3.12 -8.06
CA PHE A 252 16.08 -4.47 -8.40
C PHE A 252 17.52 -4.48 -8.93
N LYS A 253 17.86 -3.53 -9.79
CA LYS A 253 19.17 -3.47 -10.40
C LYS A 253 20.29 -3.22 -9.40
N HIS A 254 20.03 -2.40 -8.39
CA HIS A 254 21.02 -2.03 -7.37
C HIS A 254 20.79 -2.72 -6.02
N ALA A 255 19.75 -3.57 -5.89
CA ALA A 255 19.32 -4.21 -4.65
C ALA A 255 19.12 -3.18 -3.51
N ASP A 256 18.54 -2.02 -3.85
CA ASP A 256 18.42 -0.87 -2.96
C ASP A 256 17.02 -0.27 -3.05
N PHE A 257 16.42 0.06 -1.93
CA PHE A 257 15.20 0.85 -1.83
C PHE A 257 15.60 2.30 -1.57
N CYS A 258 15.52 3.16 -2.59
CA CYS A 258 16.09 4.49 -2.55
C CYS A 258 15.23 5.55 -3.25
N ARG A 259 15.51 6.82 -2.98
CA ARG A 259 14.92 7.93 -3.75
C ARG A 259 15.28 7.83 -5.22
N TYR A 260 14.48 8.46 -6.08
CA TYR A 260 14.80 8.54 -7.50
C TYR A 260 16.07 9.35 -7.72
N PRO A 261 17.09 8.82 -8.39
CA PRO A 261 18.36 9.51 -8.55
C PRO A 261 18.22 10.80 -9.38
N ARG A 262 18.95 11.85 -9.00
CA ARG A 262 18.99 13.09 -9.79
C ARG A 262 19.44 12.85 -11.24
N TYR A 263 20.40 11.90 -11.41
CA TYR A 263 20.94 11.48 -12.72
C TYR A 263 20.81 9.96 -12.85
N PRO A 264 19.63 9.43 -13.24
CA PRO A 264 19.37 7.99 -13.24
C PRO A 264 20.37 7.17 -14.07
N TRP A 265 20.76 7.72 -15.23
CA TRP A 265 21.75 7.06 -16.10
C TRP A 265 23.14 6.94 -15.46
N MET A 266 23.57 7.95 -14.67
CA MET A 266 24.85 7.90 -13.94
C MET A 266 24.78 6.86 -12.82
N TYR A 267 23.68 6.85 -12.07
CA TYR A 267 23.47 5.85 -11.03
C TYR A 267 23.39 4.45 -11.63
N ASP A 268 22.72 4.30 -12.76
CA ASP A 268 22.58 3.03 -13.48
C ASP A 268 23.95 2.45 -13.92
N ILE A 269 24.87 3.28 -14.40
CA ILE A 269 26.18 2.85 -14.87
C ILE A 269 27.19 2.72 -13.71
N PHE A 270 27.24 3.72 -12.84
CA PHE A 270 28.32 3.86 -11.85
C PHE A 270 27.92 3.46 -10.42
N GLY A 271 26.65 3.29 -10.14
CA GLY A 271 26.14 2.95 -8.78
C GLY A 271 26.60 1.60 -8.25
N ARG A 272 27.20 0.76 -9.11
CA ARG A 272 27.84 -0.52 -8.71
C ARG A 272 29.31 -0.41 -8.36
N ILE A 273 29.93 0.74 -8.61
CA ILE A 273 31.34 1.00 -8.32
C ILE A 273 31.45 1.64 -6.93
N PRO A 274 31.99 0.96 -5.89
CA PRO A 274 31.89 1.43 -4.49
C PRO A 274 32.38 2.86 -4.28
N ARG A 275 33.51 3.28 -4.92
CA ARG A 275 34.06 4.63 -4.78
C ARG A 275 33.24 5.71 -5.46
N VAL A 276 32.49 5.37 -6.52
CA VAL A 276 31.68 6.30 -7.32
C VAL A 276 30.22 6.29 -6.82
N LYS A 277 29.77 5.18 -6.24
CA LYS A 277 28.42 5.04 -5.68
C LYS A 277 28.11 6.22 -4.75
N GLN A 278 29.01 6.58 -3.86
CA GLN A 278 28.82 7.68 -2.90
C GLN A 278 28.53 9.05 -3.55
N LEU A 279 28.98 9.25 -4.80
CA LEU A 279 28.78 10.51 -5.54
C LEU A 279 27.48 10.55 -6.35
N VAL A 280 26.96 9.39 -6.72
CA VAL A 280 25.81 9.27 -7.64
C VAL A 280 24.59 8.61 -7.01
N ALA A 281 24.76 7.91 -5.88
CA ALA A 281 23.67 7.26 -5.18
C ALA A 281 22.72 8.29 -4.59
N PRO A 282 21.40 8.09 -4.74
CA PRO A 282 20.40 8.85 -4.02
C PRO A 282 20.37 8.44 -2.54
N TYR A 283 19.56 9.14 -1.74
CA TYR A 283 19.23 8.69 -0.39
C TYR A 283 18.61 7.29 -0.42
N SER A 284 19.15 6.38 0.37
CA SER A 284 18.69 4.99 0.49
C SER A 284 17.75 4.88 1.69
N TYR A 285 16.48 4.66 1.47
CA TYR A 285 15.53 4.30 2.52
C TYR A 285 15.92 2.99 3.20
N LYS A 286 16.44 2.03 2.42
CA LYS A 286 16.89 0.74 2.95
C LYS A 286 17.99 0.88 3.99
N GLU A 287 18.98 1.76 3.74
CA GLU A 287 20.09 1.99 4.67
C GLU A 287 19.65 2.78 5.93
N HIS A 288 18.51 3.50 5.85
CA HIS A 288 17.96 4.33 6.92
C HIS A 288 16.73 3.71 7.61
N LEU A 289 16.39 2.45 7.35
CA LEU A 289 15.28 1.77 8.02
C LEU A 289 15.36 1.84 9.56
N HIS A 290 16.54 1.96 10.12
CA HIS A 290 16.73 2.13 11.57
C HIS A 290 16.13 3.43 12.12
N GLU A 291 15.84 4.43 11.27
CA GLU A 291 15.16 5.68 11.64
C GLU A 291 13.62 5.48 11.71
N PHE A 292 13.09 4.39 11.18
CA PHE A 292 11.69 4.02 11.32
C PHE A 292 11.45 3.44 12.72
N VAL A 293 10.83 4.21 13.62
CA VAL A 293 10.62 3.85 15.03
C VAL A 293 9.16 3.61 15.42
N ALA A 294 8.21 3.82 14.51
CA ALA A 294 6.80 3.54 14.78
C ALA A 294 6.56 2.03 15.03
N PRO A 295 5.59 1.64 15.87
CA PRO A 295 5.17 0.25 15.99
C PRO A 295 4.89 -0.39 14.63
N LEU A 296 5.36 -1.62 14.40
CA LEU A 296 5.30 -2.31 13.11
C LEU A 296 4.68 -3.71 13.21
N LEU A 297 3.70 -3.99 12.34
CA LEU A 297 3.30 -5.35 11.97
C LEU A 297 3.66 -5.60 10.51
N ALA A 298 4.67 -6.44 10.26
CA ALA A 298 5.05 -6.85 8.91
C ALA A 298 4.43 -8.21 8.57
N ILE A 299 3.63 -8.27 7.51
CA ILE A 299 2.92 -9.47 7.06
C ILE A 299 3.46 -9.93 5.71
N ALA A 300 3.86 -11.21 5.62
CA ALA A 300 4.34 -11.84 4.40
C ALA A 300 3.47 -13.03 3.98
N GLY A 301 3.37 -13.29 2.68
CA GLY A 301 2.77 -14.49 2.13
C GLY A 301 3.83 -15.52 1.71
N GLY A 302 3.62 -16.80 2.05
CA GLY A 302 4.58 -17.86 1.72
C GLY A 302 4.68 -18.18 0.22
N HIS A 303 3.64 -17.83 -0.56
CA HIS A 303 3.61 -17.99 -2.03
C HIS A 303 3.75 -16.66 -2.77
N ASP A 304 4.09 -15.59 -2.07
CA ASP A 304 4.25 -14.26 -2.66
C ASP A 304 5.57 -14.16 -3.44
N LYS A 305 5.46 -14.08 -4.77
CA LYS A 305 6.61 -13.94 -5.67
C LYS A 305 6.86 -12.49 -6.09
N LEU A 306 5.92 -11.57 -5.79
CA LEU A 306 6.08 -10.14 -6.01
C LEU A 306 6.81 -9.46 -4.86
N ALA A 307 6.60 -9.98 -3.64
CA ALA A 307 7.28 -9.55 -2.43
C ALA A 307 7.70 -10.80 -1.63
N PRO A 308 8.79 -11.47 -2.03
CA PRO A 308 9.26 -12.65 -1.34
C PRO A 308 9.40 -12.44 0.16
N LYS A 309 9.03 -13.45 0.96
CA LYS A 309 8.99 -13.33 2.42
C LYS A 309 10.30 -12.81 3.03
N GLN A 310 11.43 -13.15 2.43
CA GLN A 310 12.75 -12.68 2.86
C GLN A 310 12.92 -11.17 2.69
N ASP A 311 12.36 -10.60 1.61
CA ASP A 311 12.45 -9.17 1.33
C ASP A 311 11.51 -8.36 2.24
N VAL A 312 10.40 -8.95 2.68
CA VAL A 312 9.51 -8.38 3.70
C VAL A 312 10.13 -8.51 5.10
N GLN A 313 10.71 -9.67 5.42
CA GLN A 313 11.37 -9.93 6.69
C GLN A 313 12.55 -8.99 6.93
N TYR A 314 13.26 -8.61 5.87
CA TYR A 314 14.36 -7.64 5.95
C TYR A 314 13.92 -6.32 6.59
N ALA A 315 12.74 -5.80 6.26
CA ALA A 315 12.21 -4.59 6.91
C ALA A 315 12.04 -4.80 8.42
N PHE A 316 11.37 -5.90 8.82
CA PHE A 316 11.18 -6.24 10.22
C PHE A 316 12.50 -6.31 11.00
N GLU A 317 13.53 -6.87 10.41
CA GLU A 317 14.85 -7.03 11.06
C GLU A 317 15.57 -5.69 11.25
N HIS A 318 15.44 -4.75 10.30
CA HIS A 318 16.27 -3.54 10.22
C HIS A 318 15.59 -2.25 10.69
N VAL A 319 14.25 -2.22 10.87
CA VAL A 319 13.59 -1.03 11.46
C VAL A 319 14.02 -0.80 12.91
N GLY A 320 14.12 0.47 13.29
CA GLY A 320 14.49 0.90 14.65
C GLY A 320 13.36 0.77 15.69
N SER A 321 12.17 0.33 15.26
CA SER A 321 11.05 0.13 16.19
C SER A 321 11.37 -0.94 17.22
N SER A 322 11.12 -0.64 18.50
CA SER A 322 11.18 -1.61 19.60
C SER A 322 9.92 -2.47 19.72
N ASP A 323 8.79 -1.98 19.17
CA ASP A 323 7.50 -2.69 19.10
C ASP A 323 7.28 -3.17 17.67
N LYS A 324 7.74 -4.38 17.37
CA LYS A 324 7.61 -4.93 16.02
C LYS A 324 7.25 -6.41 16.04
N THR A 325 6.37 -6.79 15.11
CA THR A 325 5.88 -8.16 14.92
C THR A 325 6.00 -8.56 13.47
N TYR A 326 6.44 -9.78 13.21
CA TYR A 326 6.45 -10.39 11.89
C TYR A 326 5.47 -11.56 11.86
N LEU A 327 4.61 -11.61 10.84
CA LEU A 327 3.70 -12.73 10.61
C LEU A 327 3.87 -13.25 9.18
N GLU A 328 4.04 -14.56 9.06
CA GLU A 328 4.07 -15.26 7.79
C GLU A 328 2.81 -16.10 7.62
N PHE A 329 2.12 -15.93 6.49
CA PHE A 329 1.00 -16.78 6.10
C PHE A 329 1.45 -17.82 5.08
N SER A 330 1.97 -18.93 5.60
CA SER A 330 2.40 -20.11 4.85
C SER A 330 2.06 -21.40 5.60
N LYS A 331 2.00 -22.50 4.88
CA LYS A 331 1.86 -23.83 5.49
C LYS A 331 3.01 -24.14 6.44
N GLU A 332 4.21 -23.70 6.07
CA GLU A 332 5.42 -23.83 6.89
C GLU A 332 5.28 -23.12 8.24
N ALA A 333 4.63 -21.94 8.25
CA ALA A 333 4.34 -21.17 9.46
C ALA A 333 3.03 -21.57 10.17
N GLY A 334 2.38 -22.66 9.74
CA GLY A 334 1.19 -23.22 10.39
C GLY A 334 -0.15 -22.71 9.82
N SER A 335 -0.15 -21.96 8.73
CA SER A 335 -1.39 -21.60 8.03
C SER A 335 -1.95 -22.81 7.27
N ARG A 336 -3.28 -22.84 7.04
CA ARG A 336 -3.91 -23.90 6.26
C ARG A 336 -3.45 -23.95 4.81
N ILE A 337 -3.04 -22.78 4.29
CA ILE A 337 -2.68 -22.57 2.90
C ILE A 337 -1.55 -21.54 2.81
N ASP A 338 -0.79 -21.56 1.72
CA ASP A 338 0.19 -20.53 1.42
C ASP A 338 -0.50 -19.33 0.77
N TYR A 339 -0.20 -18.13 1.23
CA TYR A 339 -0.77 -16.89 0.68
C TYR A 339 0.14 -16.29 -0.38
N GLY A 340 -0.45 -15.92 -1.53
CA GLY A 340 0.19 -15.10 -2.54
C GLY A 340 0.06 -13.61 -2.23
N HIS A 341 0.57 -12.77 -3.11
CA HIS A 341 0.57 -11.31 -2.93
C HIS A 341 -0.84 -10.74 -2.75
N LEU A 342 -1.75 -10.97 -3.70
CA LEU A 342 -3.13 -10.48 -3.61
C LEU A 342 -3.95 -11.20 -2.54
N ASP A 343 -3.63 -12.46 -2.28
CA ASP A 343 -4.38 -13.31 -1.36
C ASP A 343 -4.34 -12.80 0.08
N LEU A 344 -3.31 -12.04 0.47
CA LEU A 344 -3.24 -11.40 1.79
C LEU A 344 -4.42 -10.45 2.05
N ASN A 345 -5.03 -9.92 0.98
CA ASN A 345 -6.21 -9.07 1.06
C ASN A 345 -7.46 -9.73 0.47
N LEU A 346 -7.31 -10.34 -0.71
CA LEU A 346 -8.42 -10.79 -1.56
C LEU A 346 -8.51 -12.32 -1.62
N GLY A 347 -7.74 -13.02 -0.78
CA GLY A 347 -7.81 -14.48 -0.67
C GLY A 347 -9.14 -14.94 -0.06
N MET A 348 -9.59 -16.13 -0.47
CA MET A 348 -10.83 -16.73 0.04
C MET A 348 -10.85 -16.87 1.57
N ASN A 349 -9.66 -16.99 2.18
CA ASN A 349 -9.51 -17.14 3.63
C ASN A 349 -8.94 -15.88 4.33
N ALA A 350 -8.71 -14.78 3.60
CA ALA A 350 -8.08 -13.58 4.16
C ALA A 350 -8.90 -12.96 5.30
N ARG A 351 -10.24 -12.99 5.15
CA ARG A 351 -11.16 -12.46 6.17
C ARG A 351 -11.07 -13.21 7.50
N GLU A 352 -10.86 -14.51 7.46
CA GLU A 352 -10.81 -15.40 8.62
C GLU A 352 -9.39 -15.47 9.22
N ASP A 353 -8.36 -15.42 8.40
CA ASP A 353 -6.98 -15.65 8.82
C ASP A 353 -6.18 -14.35 9.00
N VAL A 354 -6.24 -13.41 8.02
CA VAL A 354 -5.38 -12.21 7.97
C VAL A 354 -6.03 -11.01 8.68
N TYR A 355 -7.29 -10.69 8.36
CA TYR A 355 -7.96 -9.50 8.89
C TYR A 355 -8.06 -9.47 10.42
N PRO A 356 -8.37 -10.60 11.10
CA PRO A 356 -8.40 -10.63 12.57
C PRO A 356 -7.04 -10.34 13.20
N LYS A 357 -5.93 -10.74 12.56
CA LYS A 357 -4.59 -10.44 13.06
C LYS A 357 -4.25 -8.95 12.95
N ILE A 358 -4.66 -8.33 11.85
CA ILE A 358 -4.53 -6.87 11.67
C ILE A 358 -5.36 -6.16 12.74
N LYS A 359 -6.64 -6.52 12.87
CA LYS A 359 -7.54 -5.89 13.85
C LYS A 359 -7.01 -6.03 15.28
N ALA A 360 -6.63 -7.22 15.70
CA ALA A 360 -6.11 -7.47 17.05
C ALA A 360 -4.86 -6.63 17.35
N TRP A 361 -3.93 -6.51 16.38
CA TRP A 361 -2.73 -5.70 16.52
C TRP A 361 -3.05 -4.20 16.63
N LEU A 362 -4.04 -3.71 15.88
CA LEU A 362 -4.53 -2.33 15.95
C LEU A 362 -5.25 -2.07 17.30
N ASP A 363 -6.09 -3.01 17.76
CA ASP A 363 -6.83 -2.91 19.02
C ASP A 363 -5.86 -2.79 20.22
N GLU A 364 -4.82 -3.62 20.27
CA GLU A 364 -3.80 -3.60 21.34
C GLU A 364 -3.09 -2.25 21.47
N ARG A 365 -2.99 -1.47 20.37
CA ARG A 365 -2.29 -0.18 20.31
C ARG A 365 -3.22 1.03 20.27
N SER A 366 -4.51 0.78 20.32
CA SER A 366 -5.55 1.83 20.33
C SER A 366 -5.92 2.21 21.73
N ASP A 367 -5.03 2.38 22.69
CA ASP A 367 -5.28 2.76 24.08
C ASP A 367 -6.77 2.70 24.46
N ILE A 368 -7.33 1.47 24.54
CA ILE A 368 -8.62 1.23 25.16
C ILE A 368 -8.33 1.33 26.68
N GLY A 369 -7.88 2.53 27.06
CA GLY A 369 -7.68 2.86 28.45
C GLY A 369 -9.02 2.85 29.12
N SER A 370 -9.15 2.03 30.12
CA SER A 370 -10.14 2.13 31.17
C SER A 370 -10.56 3.59 31.40
N VAL A 371 -11.80 3.91 31.03
CA VAL A 371 -12.54 5.04 31.54
C VAL A 371 -13.08 4.63 32.89
#